data_af48073b1b3c4470c9ca59bccead544e
#
_entry.id   af48073b1b3c4470c9ca59bccead544e
#
_cell.length_a   1.000
_cell.length_b   1.000
_cell.length_c   1.000
_cell.angle_alpha   90.00
_cell.angle_beta   90.00
_cell.angle_gamma   90.00
#
_symmetry.space_group_name_H-M   'P 1'
#
loop_
_entity.id
_entity.type
_entity.pdbx_description
1 polymer ?
#
loop_
_entity_poly.entity_id
_entity_poly.type
_entity_poly.pdbx_seq_one_letter_code
_entity_poly.pdbx_strand_id
1 'polypeptide(L)' 'MRKIISIDGMHCEHCSAAVAEALQALPGVQNVQVSLPDKQAILEAGSNSDESLRNAIEDIGFDVISIS' A
#
# COMPACT_ATOMS: atom_id res chain seq x y z
N MET A 1 2.33 -4.44 -13.27
CA MET A 1 1.40 -5.44 -12.72
C MET A 1 0.56 -4.81 -11.63
N ARG A 2 -0.72 -5.11 -11.65
CA ARG A 2 -1.64 -4.60 -10.63
C ARG A 2 -1.51 -5.42 -9.36
N LYS A 3 -1.40 -4.74 -8.24
CA LYS A 3 -1.30 -5.39 -6.93
C LYS A 3 -2.38 -4.85 -6.01
N ILE A 4 -2.92 -5.74 -5.20
CA ILE A 4 -3.91 -5.39 -4.18
C ILE A 4 -3.34 -5.79 -2.83
N ILE A 5 -3.19 -4.81 -1.95
CA ILE A 5 -2.59 -5.02 -0.63
C ILE A 5 -3.69 -4.84 0.42
N SER A 6 -3.94 -5.88 1.20
CA SER A 6 -4.84 -5.79 2.35
C SER A 6 -4.05 -5.32 3.55
N ILE A 7 -4.51 -4.24 4.18
CA ILE A 7 -3.76 -3.54 5.24
C ILE A 7 -4.61 -3.47 6.50
N ASP A 8 -3.99 -3.81 7.63
CA ASP A 8 -4.62 -3.67 8.94
C ASP A 8 -4.12 -2.40 9.61
N GLY A 9 -5.02 -1.72 10.33
CA GLY A 9 -4.67 -0.52 11.09
C GLY A 9 -5.05 0.79 10.43
N MET A 10 -5.58 0.78 9.21
CA MET A 10 -6.07 2.00 8.57
C MET A 10 -7.46 2.33 9.09
N HIS A 11 -7.55 3.40 9.89
CA HIS A 11 -8.81 3.79 10.51
C HIS A 11 -9.31 5.17 10.09
N CYS A 12 -8.52 5.96 9.40
CA CYS A 12 -8.90 7.31 9.02
C CYS A 12 -8.20 7.73 7.73
N GLU A 13 -8.61 8.89 7.20
CA GLU A 13 -8.05 9.41 5.95
C GLU A 13 -6.56 9.72 6.06
N HIS A 14 -6.09 10.12 7.22
CA HIS A 14 -4.67 10.35 7.43
C HIS A 14 -3.87 9.08 7.25
N CYS A 15 -4.42 7.97 7.71
CA CYS A 15 -3.78 6.68 7.55
C CYS A 15 -3.72 6.26 6.07
N SER A 16 -4.83 6.44 5.35
CA SER A 16 -4.85 6.10 3.93
C SER A 16 -3.92 6.99 3.13
N ALA A 17 -3.83 8.28 3.47
CA ALA A 17 -2.91 9.19 2.81
C ALA A 17 -1.46 8.78 3.06
N ALA A 18 -1.13 8.38 4.28
CA ALA A 18 0.24 7.94 4.61
C ALA A 18 0.61 6.68 3.81
N VAL A 19 -0.32 5.74 3.68
CA VAL A 19 -0.09 4.54 2.88
C VAL A 19 0.13 4.90 1.41
N ALA A 20 -0.72 5.78 0.87
CA ALA A 20 -0.59 6.21 -0.51
C ALA A 20 0.77 6.87 -0.77
N GLU A 21 1.20 7.76 0.13
CA GLU A 21 2.50 8.43 0.00
C GLU A 21 3.65 7.44 0.06
N ALA A 22 3.59 6.48 0.99
CA ALA A 22 4.64 5.49 1.14
C ALA A 22 4.79 4.65 -0.13
N LEU A 23 3.68 4.25 -0.72
CA LEU A 23 3.70 3.46 -1.95
C LEU A 23 4.15 4.28 -3.15
N GLN A 24 3.69 5.53 -3.25
CA GLN A 24 4.08 6.41 -4.36
C GLN A 24 5.56 6.76 -4.34
N ALA A 25 6.20 6.69 -3.18
CA ALA A 25 7.63 6.95 -3.06
C ALA A 25 8.50 5.83 -3.63
N LEU A 26 7.92 4.66 -3.87
CA LEU A 26 8.67 3.53 -4.40
C LEU A 26 8.86 3.68 -5.92
N PRO A 27 10.07 3.46 -6.44
CA PRO A 27 10.31 3.53 -7.88
C PRO A 27 9.47 2.49 -8.62
N GLY A 28 8.85 2.91 -9.71
CA GLY A 28 8.08 2.01 -10.55
C GLY A 28 6.63 1.83 -10.15
N VAL A 29 6.22 2.35 -9.00
CA VAL A 29 4.83 2.26 -8.55
C VAL A 29 4.03 3.40 -9.15
N GLN A 30 2.86 3.09 -9.71
CA GLN A 30 1.97 4.06 -10.34
C GLN A 30 0.52 3.80 -9.94
N ASN A 31 -0.31 4.83 -10.09
CA ASN A 31 -1.78 4.73 -9.94
C ASN A 31 -2.20 4.15 -8.60
N VAL A 32 -1.59 4.66 -7.52
CA VAL A 32 -1.93 4.20 -6.17
C VAL A 32 -3.30 4.72 -5.77
N GLN A 33 -4.17 3.79 -5.35
CA GLN A 33 -5.48 4.11 -4.80
C GLN A 33 -5.65 3.35 -3.49
N VAL A 34 -6.11 4.05 -2.46
CA VAL A 34 -6.33 3.43 -1.15
C VAL A 34 -7.80 3.52 -0.80
N SER A 35 -8.37 2.40 -0.39
CA SER A 35 -9.77 2.32 -0.01
C SER A 35 -9.88 2.04 1.49
N LEU A 36 -10.46 2.98 2.24
CA LEU A 36 -10.68 2.80 3.68
C LEU A 36 -11.74 1.75 3.98
N PRO A 37 -12.90 1.75 3.31
CA PRO A 37 -13.92 0.73 3.59
C PRO A 37 -13.43 -0.69 3.35
N ASP A 38 -12.60 -0.87 2.35
CA ASP A 38 -12.06 -2.18 1.99
C ASP A 38 -10.75 -2.49 2.70
N LYS A 39 -10.14 -1.49 3.31
CA LYS A 39 -8.84 -1.61 3.98
C LYS A 39 -7.79 -2.17 3.03
N GLN A 40 -7.76 -1.62 1.83
CA GLN A 40 -6.89 -2.08 0.75
C GLN A 40 -6.20 -0.93 0.05
N ALA A 41 -5.04 -1.22 -0.51
CA ALA A 41 -4.36 -0.33 -1.45
C ALA A 41 -4.23 -1.06 -2.78
N ILE A 42 -4.60 -0.39 -3.85
CA ILE A 42 -4.51 -0.93 -5.20
C ILE A 42 -3.50 -0.07 -5.97
N LEU A 43 -2.56 -0.71 -6.62
CA LEU A 43 -1.50 0.01 -7.34
C LEU A 43 -1.02 -0.77 -8.54
N GLU A 44 -0.34 -0.05 -9.43
CA GLU A 44 0.39 -0.65 -10.53
C GLU A 44 1.85 -0.74 -10.10
N ALA A 45 2.37 -1.95 -9.96
CA ALA A 45 3.76 -2.18 -9.58
C ALA A 45 4.58 -2.45 -10.83
N GLY A 46 5.78 -1.87 -10.89
CA GLY A 46 6.74 -2.18 -11.93
C GLY A 46 7.52 -3.44 -11.56
N SER A 47 8.81 -3.27 -11.28
CA SER A 47 9.66 -4.38 -10.85
C SER A 47 9.69 -4.57 -9.34
N ASN A 48 8.78 -3.90 -8.62
CA ASN A 48 8.74 -3.99 -7.16
C ASN A 48 8.31 -5.38 -6.70
N SER A 49 9.00 -5.92 -5.72
CA SER A 49 8.62 -7.18 -5.11
C SER A 49 7.52 -6.96 -4.06
N ASP A 50 6.81 -8.03 -3.72
CA ASP A 50 5.82 -7.96 -2.65
C ASP A 50 6.47 -7.57 -1.34
N GLU A 51 7.69 -8.01 -1.11
CA GLU A 51 8.43 -7.66 0.10
C GLU A 51 8.71 -6.16 0.18
N SER A 52 9.07 -5.52 -0.94
CA SER A 52 9.28 -4.08 -0.98
C SER A 52 8.01 -3.32 -0.65
N LEU A 53 6.88 -3.76 -1.18
CA LEU A 53 5.59 -3.13 -0.92
C LEU A 53 5.21 -3.29 0.56
N ARG A 54 5.39 -4.49 1.10
CA ARG A 54 5.12 -4.75 2.51
C ARG A 54 5.97 -3.87 3.41
N ASN A 55 7.27 -3.81 3.15
CA ASN A 55 8.19 -3.04 3.97
C ASN A 55 7.83 -1.56 3.99
N ALA A 56 7.42 -1.00 2.85
CA ALA A 56 7.02 0.40 2.79
C ALA A 56 5.83 0.68 3.70
N ILE A 57 4.89 -0.24 3.78
CA ILE A 57 3.70 -0.07 4.62
C ILE A 57 4.03 -0.32 6.08
N GLU A 58 4.84 -1.33 6.38
CA GLU A 58 5.21 -1.63 7.76
C GLU A 58 6.08 -0.53 8.38
N ASP A 59 6.90 0.12 7.57
CA ASP A 59 7.76 1.22 8.04
C ASP A 59 6.96 2.38 8.61
N ILE A 60 5.75 2.59 8.14
CA ILE A 60 4.90 3.68 8.64
C ILE A 60 3.92 3.20 9.73
N GLY A 61 4.07 1.97 10.20
CA GLY A 61 3.35 1.48 11.37
C GLY A 61 2.09 0.68 11.10
N PHE A 62 1.86 0.25 9.86
CA PHE A 62 0.70 -0.57 9.52
C PHE A 62 1.13 -2.01 9.26
N ASP A 63 0.18 -2.93 9.34
CA ASP A 63 0.41 -4.34 9.08
C ASP A 63 -0.17 -4.72 7.73
N VAL A 64 0.57 -5.53 6.98
CA VAL A 64 0.11 -6.08 5.71
C VAL A 64 -0.47 -7.47 5.97
N ILE A 65 -1.74 -7.65 5.61
CA ILE A 65 -2.41 -8.94 5.78
C ILE A 65 -2.11 -9.84 4.60
N SER A 66 -2.23 -9.31 3.40
CA SER A 66 -1.94 -10.07 2.19
C SER A 66 -1.65 -9.14 1.02
N ILE A 67 -0.97 -9.68 0.02
CA ILE A 67 -0.71 -9.01 -1.24
C ILE A 67 -1.10 -9.97 -2.35
N SER A 68 -1.94 -9.50 -3.25
CA SER A 68 -2.37 -10.36 -4.37
C SER A 68 -2.26 -9.68 -5.73
#